data_fdc07e2ae749117aed94cf3bb1ec554a
#
_entry.id   fdc07e2ae749117aed94cf3bb1ec554a
#
_cell.length_a   1.000
_cell.length_b   1.000
_cell.length_c   1.000
_cell.angle_alpha   90.00
_cell.angle_beta   90.00
_cell.angle_gamma   90.00
#
_symmetry.space_group_name_H-M   'P 1'
#
loop_
_entity.id
_entity.type
_entity.pdbx_description
1 polymer ?
#
loop_
_entity_poly.entity_id
_entity_poly.type
_entity_poly.pdbx_seq_one_letter_code
_entity_poly.pdbx_strand_id
1 'polypeptide(L)'
;MKIAPLLLLLLPFHAVSETVHVPAPVSFDRLPETPISPEPSPQPAPPAAVLTDDNGSTPEAQISRALTEQDWPRLTKLLQKYQTLPARDPVLHDYALGALRCAQLRHDEAVALYRGILAKQPDLAYPRFDLGVMLFENKQYREAAAELQRAKPGLQPDMQALADRYLAAIKKEQSWQPEISLQYAATDNVNNASETEIIEWNGRQWRKTADSLPQNAHGIRYGLDVSREINLGGHHFATGRLNGDGVHYWDRREYNEQSIHLAAGYKNRSVTRSFGILPFIEYNRLGGEPYNQVFGAQADFSGRLNDKWRIALNAGHIWKRYREERTAARYDGHMPSAGATLIYAAPKNWLLFGGADWSHDITRETEQASVRKGVRLGVFKTFSDGLGLRANLRYSCRVFDAPGTLVYRFVRKDREYQAGASVWHEKLSWKGLVPRLNLQYLKVGSNMGGFYSRRNMQWFVSVEKQF
;
A
#
# COMPACT_ATOMS: atom_id res chain seq x y z
N MET A 1 -56.81 16.49 -14.04
CA MET A 1 -55.59 17.24 -14.45
C MET A 1 -54.86 16.38 -15.47
N LYS A 2 -54.79 16.80 -16.72
CA LYS A 2 -54.23 16.00 -17.84
C LYS A 2 -52.71 15.97 -17.75
N ILE A 3 -52.15 14.77 -17.58
CA ILE A 3 -50.71 14.49 -17.70
C ILE A 3 -50.42 14.44 -19.19
N ALA A 4 -49.76 15.43 -19.72
CA ALA A 4 -49.23 15.41 -21.07
C ALA A 4 -47.87 14.66 -21.05
N PRO A 5 -47.67 13.67 -21.91
CA PRO A 5 -46.34 13.08 -22.08
C PRO A 5 -45.50 14.07 -22.91
N LEU A 6 -44.69 14.86 -22.25
CA LEU A 6 -43.67 15.63 -22.91
C LEU A 6 -42.49 14.68 -23.16
N LEU A 7 -42.36 14.26 -24.43
CA LEU A 7 -41.14 13.59 -24.93
C LEU A 7 -40.02 14.64 -24.89
N LEU A 8 -39.49 14.91 -23.71
CA LEU A 8 -38.18 15.51 -23.60
C LEU A 8 -37.19 14.46 -24.12
N LEU A 9 -36.46 14.82 -25.15
CA LEU A 9 -35.17 14.23 -25.46
C LEU A 9 -34.32 14.30 -24.19
N LEU A 10 -34.62 13.42 -23.25
CA LEU A 10 -33.68 12.97 -22.25
C LEU A 10 -32.61 12.26 -23.06
N LEU A 11 -31.57 13.01 -23.43
CA LEU A 11 -30.25 12.41 -23.61
C LEU A 11 -30.16 11.38 -22.49
N PRO A 12 -29.84 10.11 -22.76
CA PRO A 12 -29.59 9.16 -21.70
C PRO A 12 -28.52 9.81 -20.85
N PHE A 13 -28.92 10.33 -19.65
CA PHE A 13 -28.01 10.47 -18.57
C PHE A 13 -27.63 9.03 -18.22
N HIS A 14 -26.80 8.43 -19.04
CA HIS A 14 -25.90 7.47 -18.52
C HIS A 14 -25.18 8.26 -17.42
N ALA A 15 -25.54 8.01 -16.18
CA ALA A 15 -24.67 8.29 -15.08
C ALA A 15 -23.42 7.50 -15.46
N VAL A 16 -22.53 8.17 -16.20
CA VAL A 16 -21.21 7.64 -16.49
C VAL A 16 -20.72 7.29 -15.11
N SER A 17 -20.64 5.99 -14.87
CA SER A 17 -20.07 5.48 -13.65
C SER A 17 -18.76 6.22 -13.49
N GLU A 18 -18.72 7.19 -12.57
CA GLU A 18 -17.49 7.86 -12.19
C GLU A 18 -16.65 6.87 -11.37
N THR A 19 -16.55 5.66 -11.81
CA THR A 19 -15.42 4.79 -11.55
C THR A 19 -14.29 5.18 -12.49
N VAL A 20 -14.00 6.48 -12.60
CA VAL A 20 -12.61 6.84 -12.78
C VAL A 20 -11.97 6.23 -11.55
N HIS A 21 -11.22 5.17 -11.78
CA HIS A 21 -10.25 4.68 -10.82
C HIS A 21 -9.28 5.86 -10.64
N VAL A 22 -9.74 6.84 -9.84
CA VAL A 22 -8.83 7.78 -9.23
C VAL A 22 -7.91 6.82 -8.51
N PRO A 23 -6.60 6.76 -8.83
CA PRO A 23 -5.69 5.99 -8.02
C PRO A 23 -5.99 6.46 -6.61
N ALA A 24 -6.72 5.61 -5.87
CA ALA A 24 -7.19 5.99 -4.56
C ALA A 24 -5.93 6.39 -3.83
N PRO A 25 -5.85 7.63 -3.29
CA PRO A 25 -4.66 8.05 -2.60
C PRO A 25 -4.38 6.96 -1.58
N VAL A 26 -3.33 6.18 -1.79
CA VAL A 26 -3.02 4.91 -1.13
C VAL A 26 -4.29 4.08 -0.99
N SER A 27 -4.57 3.17 -1.94
CA SER A 27 -5.69 2.24 -1.80
C SER A 27 -5.53 1.60 -0.43
N PHE A 28 -6.55 1.67 0.42
CA PHE A 28 -6.52 1.04 1.75
C PHE A 28 -6.37 -0.47 1.67
N ASP A 29 -6.59 -1.03 0.49
CA ASP A 29 -6.37 -2.43 0.21
C ASP A 29 -4.87 -2.79 0.23
N ARG A 30 -4.00 -1.76 0.12
CA ARG A 30 -2.56 -1.88 0.29
C ARG A 30 -2.11 -0.88 1.34
N LEU A 31 -2.30 -1.21 2.62
CA LEU A 31 -1.37 -0.69 3.62
C LEU A 31 0.03 -1.02 3.11
N PRO A 32 1.00 -0.07 3.16
CA PRO A 32 2.39 -0.46 2.92
C PRO A 32 2.58 -1.71 3.77
N GLU A 33 2.93 -2.83 3.12
CA GLU A 33 3.17 -4.08 3.81
C GLU A 33 4.02 -3.72 5.01
N THR A 34 3.37 -3.66 6.16
CA THR A 34 4.16 -3.60 7.37
C THR A 34 4.90 -4.90 7.30
N PRO A 35 6.21 -4.95 7.29
CA PRO A 35 6.85 -6.16 7.71
C PRO A 35 6.20 -6.41 9.07
N ILE A 36 5.21 -7.31 9.12
CA ILE A 36 4.91 -8.09 10.31
C ILE A 36 6.29 -8.38 10.82
N SER A 37 6.59 -7.94 12.04
CA SER A 37 7.94 -8.04 12.63
C SER A 37 8.73 -9.13 11.95
N PRO A 38 9.84 -8.87 11.28
CA PRO A 38 10.55 -9.96 10.63
C PRO A 38 10.54 -11.07 11.68
N GLU A 39 10.06 -12.27 11.30
CA GLU A 39 10.39 -13.44 12.12
C GLU A 39 11.81 -13.18 12.56
N PRO A 40 12.12 -13.20 13.87
CA PRO A 40 13.42 -12.78 14.35
C PRO A 40 14.44 -13.44 13.43
N SER A 41 15.09 -12.63 12.61
CA SER A 41 16.10 -13.14 11.67
C SER A 41 16.96 -14.04 12.52
N PRO A 42 17.19 -15.32 12.15
CA PRO A 42 18.02 -16.20 12.95
C PRO A 42 19.34 -15.46 13.13
N GLN A 43 19.54 -14.90 14.30
CA GLN A 43 20.68 -14.07 14.56
C GLN A 43 21.92 -14.94 14.45
N PRO A 44 22.99 -14.44 13.83
CA PRO A 44 24.25 -15.14 13.83
C PRO A 44 24.63 -15.39 15.28
N ALA A 45 24.89 -16.65 15.61
CA ALA A 45 25.49 -16.97 16.90
C ALA A 45 26.86 -16.27 16.95
N PRO A 46 27.14 -15.48 17.99
CA PRO A 46 28.47 -14.94 18.16
C PRO A 46 29.49 -16.09 18.21
N PRO A 47 30.73 -15.85 17.82
CA PRO A 47 31.76 -16.87 17.92
C PRO A 47 31.75 -17.44 19.33
N ALA A 48 31.78 -18.77 19.43
CA ALA A 48 31.63 -19.48 20.70
C ALA A 48 32.59 -18.95 21.76
N ALA A 49 32.11 -18.04 22.60
CA ALA A 49 32.80 -17.59 23.80
C ALA A 49 32.57 -18.61 24.90
N VAL A 50 33.64 -19.08 25.48
CA VAL A 50 33.63 -19.93 26.67
C VAL A 50 32.86 -19.20 27.78
N LEU A 51 31.72 -19.72 28.17
CA LEU A 51 30.86 -19.18 29.23
C LEU A 51 31.56 -19.40 30.56
N THR A 52 32.11 -18.36 31.18
CA THR A 52 32.53 -18.34 32.58
C THR A 52 31.66 -17.41 33.39
N ASP A 53 31.41 -17.76 34.64
CA ASP A 53 30.54 -17.01 35.59
C ASP A 53 30.94 -15.53 35.72
N ASP A 54 29.95 -14.67 36.00
CA ASP A 54 30.02 -13.19 36.04
C ASP A 54 31.02 -12.60 37.06
N ASN A 55 31.50 -13.39 38.04
CA ASN A 55 32.47 -12.99 39.05
C ASN A 55 33.91 -13.32 38.60
N GLY A 56 34.49 -12.42 37.77
CA GLY A 56 35.87 -12.54 37.25
C GLY A 56 35.99 -12.51 35.74
N SER A 57 34.88 -12.30 35.00
CA SER A 57 34.92 -12.25 33.56
C SER A 57 35.54 -10.94 33.04
N THR A 58 36.40 -11.07 32.01
CA THR A 58 37.01 -9.90 31.36
C THR A 58 35.92 -9.00 30.71
N PRO A 59 36.19 -7.70 30.48
CA PRO A 59 35.26 -6.81 29.78
C PRO A 59 34.82 -7.36 28.41
N GLU A 60 35.73 -8.07 27.70
CA GLU A 60 35.46 -8.70 26.41
C GLU A 60 34.44 -9.84 26.53
N ALA A 61 34.57 -10.68 27.56
CA ALA A 61 33.63 -11.76 27.84
C ALA A 61 32.24 -11.23 28.20
N GLN A 62 32.16 -10.12 28.96
CA GLN A 62 30.90 -9.46 29.29
C GLN A 62 30.24 -8.85 28.04
N ILE A 63 31.00 -8.23 27.13
CA ILE A 63 30.49 -7.70 25.84
C ILE A 63 29.96 -8.85 24.98
N SER A 64 30.72 -9.95 24.86
CA SER A 64 30.33 -11.12 24.07
C SER A 64 29.03 -11.74 24.63
N ARG A 65 28.90 -11.83 25.95
CA ARG A 65 27.68 -12.33 26.60
C ARG A 65 26.48 -11.42 26.35
N ALA A 66 26.63 -10.09 26.52
CA ALA A 66 25.56 -9.13 26.26
C ALA A 66 25.10 -9.13 24.78
N LEU A 67 26.01 -9.40 23.83
CA LEU A 67 25.69 -9.61 22.42
C LEU A 67 24.85 -10.88 22.22
N THR A 68 25.28 -12.01 22.82
CA THR A 68 24.56 -13.29 22.72
C THR A 68 23.15 -13.21 23.31
N GLU A 69 23.03 -12.56 24.48
CA GLU A 69 21.76 -12.38 25.19
C GLU A 69 20.91 -11.24 24.60
N GLN A 70 21.45 -10.46 23.63
CA GLN A 70 20.81 -9.27 23.03
C GLN A 70 20.41 -8.23 24.09
N ASP A 71 21.16 -8.16 25.18
CA ASP A 71 20.94 -7.15 26.21
C ASP A 71 21.55 -5.80 25.77
N TRP A 72 20.84 -5.12 24.87
CA TRP A 72 21.27 -3.83 24.30
C TRP A 72 21.49 -2.73 25.37
N PRO A 73 20.66 -2.61 26.42
CA PRO A 73 20.91 -1.67 27.51
C PRO A 73 22.22 -1.96 28.24
N ARG A 74 22.50 -3.23 28.56
CA ARG A 74 23.75 -3.67 29.18
C ARG A 74 24.93 -3.45 28.24
N LEU A 75 24.82 -3.83 26.98
CA LEU A 75 25.85 -3.64 25.98
C LEU A 75 26.22 -2.15 25.82
N THR A 76 25.25 -1.25 25.83
CA THR A 76 25.50 0.19 25.74
C THR A 76 26.39 0.67 26.88
N LYS A 77 26.11 0.25 28.13
CA LYS A 77 26.90 0.62 29.31
C LYS A 77 28.31 0.01 29.26
N LEU A 78 28.42 -1.25 28.81
CA LEU A 78 29.70 -1.92 28.66
C LEU A 78 30.60 -1.26 27.62
N LEU A 79 30.03 -0.91 26.46
CA LEU A 79 30.78 -0.21 25.39
C LEU A 79 31.27 1.17 25.81
N GLN A 80 30.47 1.94 26.56
CA GLN A 80 30.89 3.22 27.13
C GLN A 80 32.10 3.10 28.06
N LYS A 81 32.13 2.06 28.91
CA LYS A 81 33.28 1.76 29.78
C LYS A 81 34.47 1.24 28.97
N TYR A 82 34.21 0.30 28.05
CA TYR A 82 35.27 -0.34 27.24
C TYR A 82 36.01 0.67 26.36
N GLN A 83 35.33 1.69 25.86
CA GLN A 83 35.92 2.74 25.06
C GLN A 83 37.03 3.53 25.78
N THR A 84 36.96 3.59 27.12
CA THR A 84 37.95 4.35 27.94
C THR A 84 39.18 3.51 28.32
N LEU A 85 39.17 2.19 28.05
CA LEU A 85 40.27 1.31 28.40
C LEU A 85 41.46 1.45 27.44
N PRO A 86 42.71 1.63 27.92
CA PRO A 86 43.87 1.77 27.07
C PRO A 86 44.20 0.52 26.22
N ALA A 87 43.89 -0.66 26.75
CA ALA A 87 44.17 -1.96 26.14
C ALA A 87 42.96 -2.57 25.43
N ARG A 88 41.99 -1.76 25.01
CA ARG A 88 40.80 -2.25 24.30
C ARG A 88 41.15 -2.85 22.95
N ASP A 89 40.44 -3.92 22.57
CA ASP A 89 40.44 -4.42 21.19
C ASP A 89 39.48 -3.54 20.33
N PRO A 90 40.01 -2.78 19.35
CA PRO A 90 39.19 -1.92 18.50
C PRO A 90 38.28 -2.72 17.58
N VAL A 91 38.61 -3.96 17.21
CA VAL A 91 37.79 -4.80 16.35
C VAL A 91 36.54 -5.27 17.12
N LEU A 92 36.72 -5.76 18.34
CA LEU A 92 35.62 -6.18 19.22
C LEU A 92 34.70 -4.98 19.54
N HIS A 93 35.28 -3.82 19.82
CA HIS A 93 34.51 -2.61 20.09
C HIS A 93 33.62 -2.24 18.89
N ASP A 94 34.23 -2.13 17.67
CA ASP A 94 33.50 -1.71 16.48
C ASP A 94 32.48 -2.76 16.03
N TYR A 95 32.78 -4.05 16.24
CA TYR A 95 31.86 -5.17 16.01
C TYR A 95 30.62 -5.06 16.90
N ALA A 96 30.83 -4.93 18.22
CA ALA A 96 29.73 -4.83 19.19
C ALA A 96 28.92 -3.53 19.04
N LEU A 97 29.58 -2.42 18.72
CA LEU A 97 28.92 -1.15 18.43
C LEU A 97 28.08 -1.24 17.15
N GLY A 98 28.59 -1.91 16.13
CA GLY A 98 27.85 -2.11 14.88
C GLY A 98 26.59 -2.95 15.09
N ALA A 99 26.65 -4.04 15.87
CA ALA A 99 25.49 -4.84 16.24
C ALA A 99 24.44 -3.99 17.02
N LEU A 100 24.92 -3.17 17.97
CA LEU A 100 24.03 -2.23 18.71
C LEU A 100 23.37 -1.20 17.78
N ARG A 101 24.12 -0.64 16.80
CA ARG A 101 23.56 0.29 15.80
C ARG A 101 22.51 -0.37 14.92
N CYS A 102 22.74 -1.61 14.50
CA CYS A 102 21.77 -2.40 13.76
C CYS A 102 20.45 -2.58 14.56
N ALA A 103 20.57 -3.00 15.82
CA ALA A 103 19.41 -3.12 16.73
C ALA A 103 18.65 -1.81 16.93
N GLN A 104 19.34 -0.67 16.85
CA GLN A 104 18.76 0.67 16.87
C GLN A 104 18.22 1.15 15.51
N LEU A 105 18.20 0.29 14.49
CA LEU A 105 17.82 0.59 13.10
C LEU A 105 18.71 1.66 12.42
N ARG A 106 19.92 1.86 12.92
CA ARG A 106 20.95 2.74 12.36
C ARG A 106 21.88 1.94 11.44
N HIS A 107 21.28 1.23 10.48
CA HIS A 107 22.00 0.26 9.63
C HIS A 107 23.15 0.88 8.84
N ASP A 108 23.03 2.12 8.36
CA ASP A 108 24.09 2.78 7.61
C ASP A 108 25.35 2.96 8.47
N GLU A 109 25.20 3.26 9.77
CA GLU A 109 26.31 3.35 10.71
C GLU A 109 26.90 1.98 11.03
N ALA A 110 26.04 0.97 11.21
CA ALA A 110 26.49 -0.41 11.42
C ALA A 110 27.31 -0.90 10.22
N VAL A 111 26.81 -0.71 9.01
CA VAL A 111 27.52 -1.06 7.77
C VAL A 111 28.87 -0.35 7.67
N ALA A 112 28.96 0.94 8.04
CA ALA A 112 30.21 1.68 8.03
C ALA A 112 31.23 1.09 9.01
N LEU A 113 30.82 0.70 10.22
CA LEU A 113 31.68 0.07 11.23
C LEU A 113 32.22 -1.28 10.72
N TYR A 114 31.35 -2.16 10.20
CA TYR A 114 31.75 -3.46 9.70
C TYR A 114 32.65 -3.37 8.46
N ARG A 115 32.42 -2.42 7.57
CA ARG A 115 33.35 -2.11 6.47
C ARG A 115 34.71 -1.65 6.99
N GLY A 116 34.73 -0.85 8.08
CA GLY A 116 35.95 -0.42 8.73
C GLY A 116 36.77 -1.59 9.32
N ILE A 117 36.11 -2.59 9.93
CA ILE A 117 36.71 -3.83 10.41
C ILE A 117 37.34 -4.60 9.24
N LEU A 118 36.56 -4.84 8.20
CA LEU A 118 36.97 -5.63 7.03
C LEU A 118 38.03 -4.96 6.17
N ALA A 119 38.16 -3.63 6.22
CA ALA A 119 39.24 -2.90 5.59
C ALA A 119 40.60 -3.16 6.27
N LYS A 120 40.59 -3.41 7.60
CA LYS A 120 41.79 -3.75 8.39
C LYS A 120 42.07 -5.24 8.38
N GLN A 121 41.04 -6.07 8.39
CA GLN A 121 41.11 -7.53 8.48
C GLN A 121 40.17 -8.17 7.45
N PRO A 122 40.57 -8.26 6.18
CA PRO A 122 39.69 -8.69 5.10
C PRO A 122 39.28 -10.18 5.16
N ASP A 123 40.00 -11.01 5.90
CA ASP A 123 39.78 -12.48 5.94
C ASP A 123 38.76 -12.90 7.03
N LEU A 124 38.17 -11.95 7.77
CA LEU A 124 37.19 -12.25 8.80
C LEU A 124 35.85 -12.64 8.19
N ALA A 125 35.59 -13.95 8.10
CA ALA A 125 34.39 -14.49 7.46
C ALA A 125 33.10 -14.14 8.22
N TYR A 126 33.09 -14.20 9.55
CA TYR A 126 31.91 -13.92 10.37
C TYR A 126 31.49 -12.44 10.33
N PRO A 127 32.37 -11.45 10.57
CA PRO A 127 32.02 -10.04 10.38
C PRO A 127 31.57 -9.72 8.96
N ARG A 128 32.09 -10.42 7.94
CA ARG A 128 31.65 -10.27 6.56
C ARG A 128 30.24 -10.83 6.35
N PHE A 129 29.92 -11.96 6.97
CA PHE A 129 28.56 -12.52 6.96
C PHE A 129 27.57 -11.55 7.60
N ASP A 130 27.89 -11.03 8.79
CA ASP A 130 27.05 -10.07 9.50
C ASP A 130 26.83 -8.79 8.70
N LEU A 131 27.89 -8.27 8.04
CA LEU A 131 27.77 -7.16 7.10
C LEU A 131 26.76 -7.49 5.99
N GLY A 132 26.82 -8.71 5.43
CA GLY A 132 25.87 -9.16 4.41
C GLY A 132 24.43 -9.17 4.92
N VAL A 133 24.21 -9.63 6.16
CA VAL A 133 22.88 -9.60 6.81
C VAL A 133 22.39 -8.17 7.03
N MET A 134 23.25 -7.28 7.56
CA MET A 134 22.87 -5.87 7.78
C MET A 134 22.54 -5.15 6.47
N LEU A 135 23.28 -5.43 5.40
CA LEU A 135 23.00 -4.91 4.07
C LEU A 135 21.66 -5.43 3.53
N PHE A 136 21.34 -6.71 3.75
CA PHE A 136 20.04 -7.29 3.39
C PHE A 136 18.89 -6.61 4.12
N GLU A 137 18.98 -6.45 5.43
CA GLU A 137 17.97 -5.76 6.24
C GLU A 137 17.79 -4.31 5.79
N ASN A 138 18.89 -3.64 5.45
CA ASN A 138 18.91 -2.26 4.94
C ASN A 138 18.55 -2.15 3.44
N LYS A 139 18.06 -3.25 2.83
CA LYS A 139 17.59 -3.30 1.44
C LYS A 139 18.69 -3.06 0.38
N GLN A 140 19.94 -3.21 0.73
CA GLN A 140 21.10 -3.12 -0.18
C GLN A 140 21.44 -4.53 -0.74
N TYR A 141 20.50 -5.08 -1.51
CA TYR A 141 20.51 -6.51 -1.87
C TYR A 141 21.69 -6.93 -2.73
N ARG A 142 22.16 -6.07 -3.63
CA ARG A 142 23.31 -6.36 -4.50
C ARG A 142 24.59 -6.52 -3.70
N GLU A 143 24.84 -5.59 -2.79
CA GLU A 143 26.00 -5.61 -1.90
C GLU A 143 25.89 -6.74 -0.88
N ALA A 144 24.69 -6.97 -0.33
CA ALA A 144 24.42 -8.07 0.59
C ALA A 144 24.78 -9.42 -0.04
N ALA A 145 24.34 -9.68 -1.27
CA ALA A 145 24.66 -10.91 -1.98
C ALA A 145 26.16 -11.07 -2.19
N ALA A 146 26.88 -10.00 -2.55
CA ALA A 146 28.32 -10.03 -2.76
C ALA A 146 29.08 -10.37 -1.47
N GLU A 147 28.71 -9.73 -0.34
CA GLU A 147 29.37 -10.00 0.94
C GLU A 147 29.05 -11.40 1.49
N LEU A 148 27.82 -11.88 1.37
CA LEU A 148 27.44 -13.24 1.77
C LEU A 148 28.18 -14.30 0.94
N GLN A 149 28.31 -14.12 -0.38
CA GLN A 149 29.06 -15.03 -1.24
C GLN A 149 30.55 -15.08 -0.89
N ARG A 150 31.15 -13.93 -0.56
CA ARG A 150 32.55 -13.83 -0.14
C ARG A 150 32.79 -14.44 1.25
N ALA A 151 31.83 -14.32 2.16
CA ALA A 151 31.94 -14.87 3.51
C ALA A 151 31.87 -16.40 3.52
N LYS A 152 31.01 -16.97 2.66
CA LYS A 152 30.60 -18.38 2.67
C LYS A 152 31.76 -19.37 2.77
N PRO A 153 32.88 -19.28 1.99
CA PRO A 153 33.97 -20.27 2.06
C PRO A 153 34.66 -20.35 3.43
N GLY A 154 34.67 -19.29 4.22
CA GLY A 154 35.27 -19.23 5.56
C GLY A 154 34.33 -19.54 6.71
N LEU A 155 33.08 -19.91 6.44
CA LEU A 155 32.06 -20.21 7.45
C LEU A 155 31.95 -21.71 7.72
N GLN A 156 31.49 -22.07 8.91
CA GLN A 156 31.12 -23.46 9.24
C GLN A 156 29.84 -23.88 8.45
N PRO A 157 29.60 -25.20 8.25
CA PRO A 157 28.52 -25.72 7.39
C PRO A 157 27.12 -25.14 7.72
N ASP A 158 26.77 -25.02 8.99
CA ASP A 158 25.48 -24.45 9.40
C ASP A 158 25.34 -22.98 9.00
N MET A 159 26.42 -22.21 9.13
CA MET A 159 26.47 -20.81 8.73
C MET A 159 26.50 -20.64 7.22
N GLN A 160 27.09 -21.58 6.47
CA GLN A 160 27.01 -21.63 5.01
C GLN A 160 25.55 -21.84 4.56
N ALA A 161 24.84 -22.78 5.22
CA ALA A 161 23.42 -23.02 4.96
C ALA A 161 22.56 -21.78 5.26
N LEU A 162 22.90 -21.02 6.32
CA LEU A 162 22.23 -19.76 6.63
C LEU A 162 22.53 -18.69 5.57
N ALA A 163 23.77 -18.57 5.10
CA ALA A 163 24.12 -17.67 4.00
C ALA A 163 23.32 -17.98 2.73
N ASP A 164 23.15 -19.28 2.41
CA ASP A 164 22.35 -19.71 1.25
C ASP A 164 20.87 -19.32 1.41
N ARG A 165 20.32 -19.37 2.62
CA ARG A 165 18.93 -18.89 2.88
C ARG A 165 18.80 -17.39 2.62
N TYR A 166 19.77 -16.57 3.07
CA TYR A 166 19.76 -15.13 2.76
C TYR A 166 19.91 -14.86 1.27
N LEU A 167 20.78 -15.57 0.57
CA LEU A 167 20.94 -15.45 -0.89
C LEU A 167 19.64 -15.83 -1.63
N ALA A 168 18.97 -16.90 -1.19
CA ALA A 168 17.68 -17.29 -1.72
C ALA A 168 16.58 -16.23 -1.43
N ALA A 169 16.59 -15.64 -0.23
CA ALA A 169 15.67 -14.55 0.13
C ALA A 169 15.92 -13.31 -0.74
N ILE A 170 17.18 -12.91 -0.96
CA ILE A 170 17.54 -11.81 -1.87
C ILE A 170 17.01 -12.07 -3.29
N LYS A 171 17.15 -13.29 -3.79
CA LYS A 171 16.65 -13.68 -5.11
C LYS A 171 15.11 -13.61 -5.16
N LYS A 172 14.44 -14.05 -4.10
CA LYS A 172 12.97 -14.01 -3.97
C LYS A 172 12.47 -12.56 -3.95
N GLU A 173 13.09 -11.68 -3.15
CA GLU A 173 12.73 -10.25 -3.05
C GLU A 173 12.83 -9.50 -4.39
N GLN A 174 13.73 -9.93 -5.28
CA GLN A 174 13.96 -9.33 -6.59
C GLN A 174 13.30 -10.11 -7.75
N SER A 175 12.53 -11.14 -7.44
CA SER A 175 11.79 -11.91 -8.44
C SER A 175 10.46 -11.23 -8.80
N TRP A 176 9.81 -11.72 -9.85
CA TRP A 176 8.45 -11.35 -10.16
C TRP A 176 7.50 -11.81 -9.06
N GLN A 177 6.64 -10.92 -8.60
CA GLN A 177 5.62 -11.16 -7.57
C GLN A 177 4.24 -11.14 -8.25
N PRO A 178 3.73 -12.27 -8.73
CA PRO A 178 2.38 -12.35 -9.27
C PRO A 178 1.36 -12.51 -8.14
N GLU A 179 0.28 -11.76 -8.21
CA GLU A 179 -0.89 -11.87 -7.36
C GLU A 179 -2.14 -12.00 -8.22
N ILE A 180 -2.94 -13.02 -7.99
CA ILE A 180 -4.19 -13.27 -8.71
C ILE A 180 -5.34 -13.15 -7.72
N SER A 181 -6.37 -12.43 -8.10
CA SER A 181 -7.61 -12.30 -7.33
C SER A 181 -8.81 -12.73 -8.15
N LEU A 182 -9.73 -13.46 -7.53
CA LEU A 182 -11.01 -13.85 -8.10
C LEU A 182 -12.08 -13.74 -7.02
N GLN A 183 -13.17 -13.03 -7.31
CA GLN A 183 -14.18 -12.70 -6.31
C GLN A 183 -15.56 -12.74 -6.94
N TYR A 184 -16.53 -13.35 -6.25
CA TYR A 184 -17.93 -13.12 -6.55
C TYR A 184 -18.29 -11.70 -6.11
N ALA A 185 -18.93 -10.92 -6.97
CA ALA A 185 -19.34 -9.55 -6.71
C ALA A 185 -20.85 -9.42 -6.84
N ALA A 186 -21.48 -8.84 -5.83
CA ALA A 186 -22.90 -8.46 -5.87
C ALA A 186 -23.02 -7.00 -5.45
N THR A 187 -23.80 -6.23 -6.17
CA THR A 187 -24.10 -4.82 -5.88
C THR A 187 -25.57 -4.53 -6.06
N ASP A 188 -26.09 -3.63 -5.22
CA ASP A 188 -27.49 -3.18 -5.28
C ASP A 188 -27.68 -1.93 -6.14
N ASN A 189 -26.59 -1.34 -6.66
CA ASN A 189 -26.61 -0.12 -7.44
C ASN A 189 -25.43 -0.04 -8.42
N VAL A 190 -25.44 -0.92 -9.44
CA VAL A 190 -24.36 -0.98 -10.43
C VAL A 190 -24.24 0.27 -11.27
N ASN A 191 -25.36 0.93 -11.56
CA ASN A 191 -25.43 2.17 -12.34
C ASN A 191 -25.18 3.45 -11.52
N ASN A 192 -24.87 3.33 -10.24
CA ASN A 192 -24.64 4.46 -9.31
C ASN A 192 -25.77 5.50 -9.33
N ALA A 193 -27.00 5.07 -9.53
CA ALA A 193 -28.17 5.93 -9.63
C ALA A 193 -28.67 6.41 -8.26
N SER A 194 -29.40 7.54 -8.25
CA SER A 194 -30.13 8.00 -7.08
C SER A 194 -31.43 7.20 -6.90
N GLU A 195 -31.76 6.83 -5.67
CA GLU A 195 -32.99 6.12 -5.28
C GLU A 195 -34.26 6.97 -5.39
N THR A 196 -34.14 8.28 -5.56
CA THR A 196 -35.29 9.20 -5.66
C THR A 196 -36.04 8.94 -6.95
N GLU A 197 -37.29 8.50 -6.86
CA GLU A 197 -38.16 8.24 -8.02
C GLU A 197 -38.74 9.51 -8.62
N ILE A 198 -39.13 10.46 -7.76
CA ILE A 198 -39.82 11.70 -8.14
C ILE A 198 -38.89 12.89 -7.90
N ILE A 199 -38.67 13.68 -8.94
CA ILE A 199 -37.86 14.90 -8.90
C ILE A 199 -38.78 16.08 -9.03
N GLU A 200 -38.71 17.05 -8.11
CA GLU A 200 -39.35 18.34 -8.24
C GLU A 200 -38.42 19.32 -8.99
N TRP A 201 -38.92 19.83 -10.10
CA TRP A 201 -38.21 20.83 -10.89
C TRP A 201 -39.17 21.85 -11.50
N ASN A 202 -38.90 23.12 -11.26
CA ASN A 202 -39.76 24.23 -11.70
C ASN A 202 -41.24 24.07 -11.27
N GLY A 203 -41.48 23.62 -10.05
CA GLY A 203 -42.82 23.42 -9.50
C GLY A 203 -43.61 22.26 -10.12
N ARG A 204 -42.93 21.39 -10.89
CA ARG A 204 -43.53 20.19 -11.49
C ARG A 204 -42.81 18.94 -10.96
N GLN A 205 -43.58 17.88 -10.82
CA GLN A 205 -43.05 16.57 -10.44
C GLN A 205 -42.74 15.74 -11.69
N TRP A 206 -41.55 15.18 -11.74
CA TRP A 206 -41.06 14.32 -12.80
C TRP A 206 -40.72 12.94 -12.24
N ARG A 207 -41.29 11.90 -12.83
CA ARG A 207 -40.93 10.52 -12.44
C ARG A 207 -39.82 10.01 -13.32
N LYS A 208 -38.75 9.45 -12.71
CA LYS A 208 -37.67 8.77 -13.39
C LYS A 208 -38.16 7.49 -14.04
N THR A 209 -37.51 7.08 -15.14
CA THR A 209 -37.69 5.77 -15.72
C THR A 209 -37.01 4.69 -14.85
N ALA A 210 -37.46 3.46 -14.97
CA ALA A 210 -36.89 2.33 -14.21
C ALA A 210 -35.37 2.20 -14.41
N ASP A 211 -34.86 2.44 -15.63
CA ASP A 211 -33.45 2.38 -15.98
C ASP A 211 -32.59 3.46 -15.31
N SER A 212 -33.24 4.54 -14.84
CA SER A 212 -32.59 5.64 -14.13
C SER A 212 -32.60 5.46 -12.59
N LEU A 213 -33.14 4.35 -12.11
CA LEU A 213 -33.14 3.95 -10.69
C LEU A 213 -32.02 2.92 -10.43
N PRO A 214 -31.65 2.69 -9.16
CA PRO A 214 -30.65 1.69 -8.80
C PRO A 214 -30.94 0.32 -9.37
N GLN A 215 -29.94 -0.33 -9.93
CA GLN A 215 -30.02 -1.65 -10.53
C GLN A 215 -29.08 -2.62 -9.84
N ASN A 216 -29.58 -3.81 -9.54
CA ASN A 216 -28.78 -4.89 -8.99
C ASN A 216 -27.93 -5.50 -10.09
N ALA A 217 -26.74 -5.95 -9.74
CA ALA A 217 -25.90 -6.76 -10.63
C ALA A 217 -25.09 -7.81 -9.86
N HIS A 218 -24.87 -8.94 -10.54
CA HIS A 218 -24.11 -10.06 -10.04
C HIS A 218 -23.05 -10.45 -11.04
N GLY A 219 -21.87 -10.78 -10.56
CA GLY A 219 -20.76 -11.06 -11.46
C GLY A 219 -19.54 -11.61 -10.76
N ILE A 220 -18.47 -11.65 -11.52
CA ILE A 220 -17.14 -12.02 -11.03
C ILE A 220 -16.21 -10.83 -11.23
N ARG A 221 -15.54 -10.44 -10.17
CA ARG A 221 -14.40 -9.53 -10.21
C ARG A 221 -13.12 -10.36 -10.27
N TYR A 222 -12.23 -10.00 -11.14
CA TYR A 222 -10.94 -10.67 -11.34
C TYR A 222 -9.82 -9.65 -11.38
N GLY A 223 -8.62 -10.09 -11.00
CA GLY A 223 -7.43 -9.24 -11.04
C GLY A 223 -6.16 -10.06 -11.16
N LEU A 224 -5.20 -9.49 -11.86
CA LEU A 224 -3.82 -9.94 -11.94
C LEU A 224 -2.93 -8.74 -11.64
N ASP A 225 -2.09 -8.84 -10.63
CA ASP A 225 -1.03 -7.87 -10.34
C ASP A 225 0.31 -8.58 -10.46
N VAL A 226 1.22 -8.02 -11.23
CA VAL A 226 2.57 -8.54 -11.39
C VAL A 226 3.54 -7.40 -11.16
N SER A 227 4.38 -7.51 -10.13
CA SER A 227 5.35 -6.49 -9.82
C SER A 227 6.76 -7.06 -9.67
N ARG A 228 7.75 -6.21 -9.85
CA ARG A 228 9.15 -6.55 -9.62
C ARG A 228 9.92 -5.31 -9.20
N GLU A 229 10.77 -5.47 -8.18
CA GLU A 229 11.77 -4.48 -7.78
C GLU A 229 13.17 -5.08 -7.97
N ILE A 230 14.05 -4.35 -8.62
CA ILE A 230 15.44 -4.76 -8.89
C ILE A 230 16.36 -3.75 -8.21
N ASN A 231 17.19 -4.21 -7.30
CA ASN A 231 18.20 -3.37 -6.66
C ASN A 231 19.33 -3.03 -7.64
N LEU A 232 19.55 -1.75 -7.86
CA LEU A 232 20.57 -1.21 -8.76
C LEU A 232 21.91 -0.99 -8.05
N GLY A 233 21.94 -1.07 -6.74
CA GLY A 233 23.05 -0.81 -5.84
C GLY A 233 22.66 0.20 -4.76
N GLY A 234 23.24 0.08 -3.55
CA GLY A 234 22.80 0.85 -2.39
C GLY A 234 21.30 0.70 -2.14
N HIS A 235 20.66 1.83 -1.92
CA HIS A 235 19.20 1.92 -1.69
C HIS A 235 18.37 2.16 -2.96
N HIS A 236 18.98 2.06 -4.13
CA HIS A 236 18.36 2.41 -5.41
C HIS A 236 17.70 1.19 -6.05
N PHE A 237 16.45 1.33 -6.49
CA PHE A 237 15.67 0.28 -7.14
C PHE A 237 15.03 0.78 -8.42
N ALA A 238 15.06 -0.06 -9.45
CA ALA A 238 14.11 0.02 -10.55
C ALA A 238 12.88 -0.80 -10.18
N THR A 239 11.69 -0.28 -10.43
CA THR A 239 10.43 -0.95 -10.16
C THR A 239 9.57 -1.00 -11.41
N GLY A 240 8.89 -2.12 -11.63
CA GLY A 240 7.91 -2.31 -12.69
C GLY A 240 6.66 -2.98 -12.15
N ARG A 241 5.50 -2.58 -12.65
CA ARG A 241 4.21 -3.15 -12.27
C ARG A 241 3.29 -3.23 -13.47
N LEU A 242 2.65 -4.38 -13.62
CA LEU A 242 1.53 -4.60 -14.51
C LEU A 242 0.34 -5.03 -13.65
N ASN A 243 -0.76 -4.30 -13.75
CA ASN A 243 -2.02 -4.68 -13.13
C ASN A 243 -3.09 -4.77 -14.21
N GLY A 244 -3.85 -5.85 -14.20
CA GLY A 244 -5.04 -6.03 -15.02
C GLY A 244 -6.18 -6.44 -14.12
N ASP A 245 -7.28 -5.70 -14.12
CA ASP A 245 -8.46 -6.02 -13.33
C ASP A 245 -9.75 -5.75 -14.09
N GLY A 246 -10.83 -6.34 -13.60
CA GLY A 246 -12.13 -6.11 -14.18
C GLY A 246 -13.26 -6.74 -13.38
N VAL A 247 -14.46 -6.39 -13.76
CA VAL A 247 -15.68 -7.04 -13.30
C VAL A 247 -16.52 -7.45 -14.49
N HIS A 248 -17.00 -8.69 -14.48
CA HIS A 248 -17.89 -9.22 -15.47
C HIS A 248 -19.22 -9.55 -14.81
N TYR A 249 -20.24 -8.70 -15.07
CA TYR A 249 -21.62 -8.94 -14.67
C TYR A 249 -22.31 -9.77 -15.76
N TRP A 250 -22.94 -10.89 -15.41
CA TRP A 250 -23.66 -11.73 -16.37
C TRP A 250 -25.07 -11.22 -16.64
N ASP A 251 -25.64 -10.42 -15.74
CA ASP A 251 -26.98 -9.86 -15.82
C ASP A 251 -27.02 -8.39 -16.31
N ARG A 252 -25.86 -7.68 -16.26
CA ARG A 252 -25.71 -6.26 -16.62
C ARG A 252 -24.40 -6.01 -17.35
N ARG A 253 -24.24 -6.57 -18.54
CA ARG A 253 -22.98 -6.55 -19.31
C ARG A 253 -22.54 -5.14 -19.73
N GLU A 254 -23.48 -4.19 -19.86
CA GLU A 254 -23.20 -2.78 -20.16
C GLU A 254 -22.38 -2.08 -19.08
N TYR A 255 -22.31 -2.65 -17.86
CA TYR A 255 -21.48 -2.15 -16.74
C TYR A 255 -20.23 -3.00 -16.53
N ASN A 256 -19.89 -3.90 -17.46
CA ASN A 256 -18.63 -4.61 -17.39
C ASN A 256 -17.46 -3.64 -17.50
N GLU A 257 -16.54 -3.70 -16.56
CA GLU A 257 -15.35 -2.85 -16.52
C GLU A 257 -14.10 -3.71 -16.66
N GLN A 258 -13.12 -3.19 -17.38
CA GLN A 258 -11.80 -3.80 -17.51
C GLN A 258 -10.75 -2.70 -17.51
N SER A 259 -9.66 -2.90 -16.80
CA SER A 259 -8.51 -2.01 -16.82
C SER A 259 -7.21 -2.77 -17.01
N ILE A 260 -6.26 -2.12 -17.67
CA ILE A 260 -4.86 -2.55 -17.75
C ILE A 260 -4.01 -1.34 -17.39
N HIS A 261 -3.24 -1.48 -16.31
CA HIS A 261 -2.35 -0.45 -15.79
C HIS A 261 -0.90 -0.93 -15.86
N LEU A 262 -0.04 -0.13 -16.47
CA LEU A 262 1.39 -0.37 -16.59
C LEU A 262 2.15 0.80 -15.95
N ALA A 263 3.01 0.49 -14.99
CA ALA A 263 3.87 1.46 -14.34
C ALA A 263 5.32 0.98 -14.33
N ALA A 264 6.25 1.91 -14.53
CA ALA A 264 7.67 1.65 -14.35
C ALA A 264 8.32 2.89 -13.76
N GLY A 265 9.24 2.72 -12.81
CA GLY A 265 9.79 3.86 -12.13
C GLY A 265 10.98 3.54 -11.24
N TYR A 266 11.26 4.45 -10.37
CA TYR A 266 12.37 4.44 -9.45
C TYR A 266 11.90 4.48 -8.01
N LYS A 267 12.60 3.71 -7.14
CA LYS A 267 12.46 3.80 -5.68
C LYS A 267 13.82 3.92 -5.01
N ASN A 268 13.86 4.66 -3.92
CA ASN A 268 14.94 4.64 -2.94
C ASN A 268 14.37 4.06 -1.64
N ARG A 269 14.95 2.97 -1.14
CA ARG A 269 14.36 2.21 -0.03
C ARG A 269 15.43 1.75 0.94
N SER A 270 15.22 2.07 2.23
CA SER A 270 16.00 1.55 3.35
C SER A 270 15.07 0.91 4.39
N VAL A 271 15.63 0.44 5.50
CA VAL A 271 14.84 -0.12 6.61
C VAL A 271 13.89 0.89 7.25
N THR A 272 14.23 2.18 7.21
CA THR A 272 13.47 3.24 7.89
C THR A 272 12.63 4.12 6.97
N ARG A 273 12.94 4.18 5.68
CA ARG A 273 12.28 5.07 4.73
C ARG A 273 12.21 4.47 3.33
N SER A 274 11.20 4.87 2.59
CA SER A 274 11.06 4.60 1.16
C SER A 274 10.55 5.85 0.46
N PHE A 275 11.08 6.13 -0.72
CA PHE A 275 10.59 7.15 -1.65
C PHE A 275 10.51 6.55 -3.03
N GLY A 276 9.43 6.82 -3.77
CA GLY A 276 9.24 6.32 -5.12
C GLY A 276 8.64 7.35 -6.06
N ILE A 277 8.95 7.23 -7.35
CA ILE A 277 8.27 7.95 -8.45
C ILE A 277 7.94 6.92 -9.51
N LEU A 278 6.65 6.79 -9.84
CA LEU A 278 6.11 5.83 -10.77
C LEU A 278 5.25 6.53 -11.82
N PRO A 279 5.81 6.86 -13.00
CA PRO A 279 5.01 7.15 -14.19
C PRO A 279 4.24 5.90 -14.63
N PHE A 280 3.03 6.10 -15.15
CA PHE A 280 2.15 5.02 -15.57
C PHE A 280 1.23 5.40 -16.73
N ILE A 281 0.68 4.37 -17.36
CA ILE A 281 -0.41 4.45 -18.32
C ILE A 281 -1.45 3.39 -17.98
N GLU A 282 -2.72 3.74 -18.17
CA GLU A 282 -3.85 2.86 -17.90
C GLU A 282 -4.86 2.97 -19.05
N TYR A 283 -5.39 1.83 -19.47
CA TYR A 283 -6.45 1.71 -20.47
C TYR A 283 -7.69 1.08 -19.83
N ASN A 284 -8.82 1.77 -20.00
CA ASN A 284 -10.09 1.34 -19.44
C ASN A 284 -11.11 1.03 -20.54
N ARG A 285 -11.89 -0.03 -20.33
CA ARG A 285 -13.03 -0.44 -21.13
C ARG A 285 -14.29 -0.49 -20.28
N LEU A 286 -15.42 -0.10 -20.86
CA LEU A 286 -16.74 -0.15 -20.24
C LEU A 286 -17.72 -0.80 -21.20
N GLY A 287 -18.52 -1.75 -20.73
CA GLY A 287 -19.47 -2.49 -21.58
C GLY A 287 -18.84 -3.26 -22.73
N GLY A 288 -17.52 -3.54 -22.65
CA GLY A 288 -16.76 -4.17 -23.73
C GLY A 288 -16.12 -3.18 -24.73
N GLU A 289 -16.47 -1.89 -24.68
CA GLU A 289 -15.94 -0.86 -25.57
C GLU A 289 -14.78 -0.05 -24.92
N PRO A 290 -13.81 0.45 -25.70
CA PRO A 290 -12.78 1.35 -25.20
C PRO A 290 -13.40 2.61 -24.62
N TYR A 291 -13.11 2.88 -23.33
CA TYR A 291 -13.73 3.99 -22.61
C TYR A 291 -12.80 5.19 -22.46
N ASN A 292 -11.68 5.02 -21.80
CA ASN A 292 -10.69 6.08 -21.64
C ASN A 292 -9.26 5.54 -21.50
N GLN A 293 -8.33 6.46 -21.59
CA GLN A 293 -6.92 6.30 -21.31
C GLN A 293 -6.53 7.31 -20.24
N VAL A 294 -5.82 6.83 -19.21
CA VAL A 294 -5.26 7.64 -18.15
C VAL A 294 -3.74 7.49 -18.17
N PHE A 295 -3.01 8.55 -18.05
CA PHE A 295 -1.56 8.51 -17.89
C PHE A 295 -1.12 9.56 -16.87
N GLY A 296 -0.01 9.34 -16.23
CA GLY A 296 0.44 10.24 -15.19
C GLY A 296 1.67 9.76 -14.45
N ALA A 297 1.91 10.38 -13.33
CA ALA A 297 2.96 9.95 -12.40
C ALA A 297 2.46 10.06 -10.96
N GLN A 298 2.92 9.12 -10.14
CA GLN A 298 2.69 9.09 -8.71
C GLN A 298 4.03 9.11 -7.99
N ALA A 299 4.14 9.94 -6.95
CA ALA A 299 5.24 9.93 -6.01
C ALA A 299 4.74 9.45 -4.64
N ASP A 300 5.48 8.59 -3.99
CA ASP A 300 5.20 8.09 -2.66
C ASP A 300 6.42 8.25 -1.75
N PHE A 301 6.15 8.54 -0.50
CA PHE A 301 7.12 8.54 0.57
C PHE A 301 6.55 7.81 1.77
N SER A 302 7.34 6.95 2.38
CA SER A 302 7.02 6.39 3.69
C SER A 302 8.23 6.46 4.60
N GLY A 303 8.00 6.78 5.87
CA GLY A 303 9.07 6.94 6.85
C GLY A 303 8.64 6.48 8.24
N ARG A 304 9.58 5.87 8.97
CA ARG A 304 9.44 5.54 10.39
C ARG A 304 9.79 6.77 11.21
N LEU A 305 8.86 7.27 12.01
CA LEU A 305 9.10 8.40 12.92
C LEU A 305 9.72 7.92 14.24
N ASN A 306 9.26 6.78 14.73
CA ASN A 306 9.80 6.07 15.90
C ASN A 306 9.28 4.62 15.90
N ASP A 307 9.46 3.87 16.99
CA ASP A 307 9.09 2.45 17.07
C ASP A 307 7.60 2.19 16.89
N LYS A 308 6.76 3.17 17.14
CA LYS A 308 5.29 3.03 17.08
C LYS A 308 4.66 3.78 15.93
N TRP A 309 5.30 4.83 15.42
CA TRP A 309 4.71 5.72 14.44
C TRP A 309 5.42 5.67 13.08
N ARG A 310 4.61 5.61 12.04
CA ARG A 310 5.04 5.74 10.64
C ARG A 310 4.20 6.81 9.96
N ILE A 311 4.79 7.46 8.96
CA ILE A 311 4.11 8.40 8.07
C ILE A 311 4.19 7.88 6.64
N ALA A 312 3.10 8.03 5.89
CA ALA A 312 3.08 7.82 4.46
C ALA A 312 2.50 9.07 3.79
N LEU A 313 3.19 9.55 2.76
CA LEU A 313 2.78 10.69 1.94
C LEU A 313 2.68 10.21 0.50
N ASN A 314 1.71 10.73 -0.22
CA ASN A 314 1.58 10.48 -1.65
C ASN A 314 1.20 11.78 -2.37
N ALA A 315 1.67 11.93 -3.58
CA ALA A 315 1.25 12.97 -4.51
C ALA A 315 1.16 12.39 -5.91
N GLY A 316 0.23 12.88 -6.71
CA GLY A 316 0.05 12.38 -8.07
C GLY A 316 -0.49 13.45 -8.99
N HIS A 317 -0.24 13.27 -10.26
CA HIS A 317 -0.84 14.05 -11.32
C HIS A 317 -1.19 13.11 -12.47
N ILE A 318 -2.45 13.10 -12.88
CA ILE A 318 -2.95 12.27 -13.96
C ILE A 318 -3.61 13.12 -15.03
N TRP A 319 -3.58 12.64 -16.27
CA TRP A 319 -4.33 13.14 -17.41
C TRP A 319 -5.30 12.08 -17.88
N LYS A 320 -6.53 12.49 -18.17
CA LYS A 320 -7.62 11.62 -18.62
C LYS A 320 -7.99 11.98 -20.05
N ARG A 321 -8.16 10.97 -20.91
CA ARG A 321 -8.60 11.12 -22.31
C ARG A 321 -9.68 10.07 -22.59
N TYR A 322 -10.88 10.54 -22.91
CA TYR A 322 -12.02 9.69 -23.21
C TYR A 322 -12.09 9.42 -24.71
N ARG A 323 -12.64 8.26 -25.08
CA ARG A 323 -12.72 7.83 -26.48
C ARG A 323 -13.94 8.40 -27.20
N GLU A 324 -15.08 8.43 -26.52
CA GLU A 324 -16.30 9.02 -27.07
C GLU A 324 -16.18 10.54 -27.07
N GLU A 325 -16.41 11.18 -28.20
CA GLU A 325 -16.23 12.62 -28.40
C GLU A 325 -17.09 13.47 -27.44
N ARG A 326 -18.36 13.08 -27.20
CA ARG A 326 -19.25 13.77 -26.26
C ARG A 326 -18.75 13.69 -24.83
N THR A 327 -18.28 12.53 -24.43
CA THR A 327 -17.69 12.30 -23.11
C THR A 327 -16.36 13.02 -22.96
N ALA A 328 -15.51 13.01 -24.01
CA ALA A 328 -14.25 13.74 -24.04
C ALA A 328 -14.43 15.27 -23.96
N ALA A 329 -15.43 15.81 -24.64
CA ALA A 329 -15.76 17.25 -24.56
C ALA A 329 -16.08 17.71 -23.13
N ARG A 330 -16.60 16.82 -22.28
CA ARG A 330 -16.99 17.10 -20.90
C ARG A 330 -15.90 16.76 -19.88
N TYR A 331 -15.32 15.56 -19.96
CA TYR A 331 -14.55 14.95 -18.90
C TYR A 331 -13.05 14.83 -19.17
N ASP A 332 -12.58 15.09 -20.40
CA ASP A 332 -11.15 15.20 -20.66
C ASP A 332 -10.53 16.25 -19.75
N GLY A 333 -9.40 15.94 -19.17
CA GLY A 333 -8.79 16.85 -18.22
C GLY A 333 -7.59 16.27 -17.50
N HIS A 334 -7.31 16.82 -16.33
CA HIS A 334 -6.22 16.35 -15.48
C HIS A 334 -6.59 16.50 -14.00
N MET A 335 -5.90 15.75 -13.14
CA MET A 335 -6.20 15.76 -11.70
C MET A 335 -4.91 15.66 -10.88
N PRO A 336 -4.44 16.76 -10.27
CA PRO A 336 -3.51 16.71 -9.18
C PRO A 336 -4.15 16.13 -7.92
N SER A 337 -3.38 15.39 -7.14
CA SER A 337 -3.81 14.81 -5.87
C SER A 337 -2.67 14.75 -4.86
N ALA A 338 -3.00 14.78 -3.58
CA ALA A 338 -2.07 14.61 -2.49
C ALA A 338 -2.75 13.94 -1.29
N GLY A 339 -1.99 13.21 -0.50
CA GLY A 339 -2.49 12.58 0.70
C GLY A 339 -1.40 12.35 1.74
N ALA A 340 -1.82 12.27 2.99
CA ALA A 340 -0.96 11.95 4.13
C ALA A 340 -1.66 10.94 5.04
N THR A 341 -0.92 9.98 5.56
CA THR A 341 -1.41 8.97 6.50
C THR A 341 -0.42 8.80 7.64
N LEU A 342 -0.90 8.80 8.87
CA LEU A 342 -0.17 8.38 10.04
C LEU A 342 -0.62 6.97 10.42
N ILE A 343 0.34 6.11 10.74
CA ILE A 343 0.12 4.72 11.13
C ILE A 343 0.72 4.53 12.51
N TYR A 344 -0.07 4.02 13.44
CA TYR A 344 0.32 3.73 14.81
C TYR A 344 0.28 2.23 15.08
N ALA A 345 1.44 1.66 15.38
CA ALA A 345 1.56 0.28 15.85
C ALA A 345 1.31 0.24 17.38
N ALA A 346 0.10 -0.11 17.77
CA ALA A 346 -0.29 -0.22 19.16
C ALA A 346 0.06 -1.60 19.72
N PRO A 347 0.14 -1.75 21.06
CA PRO A 347 0.39 -3.04 21.71
C PRO A 347 -0.62 -4.12 21.28
N LYS A 348 -0.22 -5.39 21.43
CA LYS A 348 -1.04 -6.56 21.08
C LYS A 348 -1.47 -6.61 19.61
N ASN A 349 -0.58 -6.23 18.67
CA ASN A 349 -0.77 -6.31 17.21
C ASN A 349 -1.95 -5.49 16.67
N TRP A 350 -2.29 -4.36 17.28
CA TRP A 350 -3.19 -3.39 16.71
C TRP A 350 -2.43 -2.42 15.79
N LEU A 351 -2.94 -2.22 14.57
CA LEU A 351 -2.52 -1.12 13.71
C LEU A 351 -3.69 -0.15 13.56
N LEU A 352 -3.46 1.09 13.96
CA LEU A 352 -4.41 2.19 13.78
C LEU A 352 -3.84 3.11 12.72
N PHE A 353 -4.67 3.61 11.83
CA PHE A 353 -4.23 4.59 10.84
C PHE A 353 -5.25 5.69 10.66
N GLY A 354 -4.76 6.87 10.39
CA GLY A 354 -5.57 8.05 10.10
C GLY A 354 -4.89 8.91 9.07
N GLY A 355 -5.68 9.56 8.21
CA GLY A 355 -5.10 10.37 7.15
C GLY A 355 -6.07 11.37 6.55
N ALA A 356 -5.53 12.23 5.71
CA ALA A 356 -6.27 13.19 4.92
C ALA A 356 -5.84 13.10 3.45
N ASP A 357 -6.74 13.45 2.56
CA ASP A 357 -6.51 13.49 1.12
C ASP A 357 -7.18 14.69 0.47
N TRP A 358 -6.59 15.12 -0.61
CA TRP A 358 -7.05 16.20 -1.46
C TRP A 358 -6.86 15.84 -2.93
N SER A 359 -7.82 16.21 -3.78
CA SER A 359 -7.70 16.16 -5.22
C SER A 359 -8.52 17.27 -5.87
N HIS A 360 -8.08 17.73 -7.05
CA HIS A 360 -8.82 18.68 -7.88
C HIS A 360 -8.96 18.08 -9.27
N ASP A 361 -10.15 17.59 -9.60
CA ASP A 361 -10.47 17.07 -10.92
C ASP A 361 -10.82 18.25 -11.85
N ILE A 362 -9.90 18.62 -12.72
CA ILE A 362 -10.00 19.72 -13.66
C ILE A 362 -10.42 19.14 -15.00
N THR A 363 -11.63 19.42 -15.46
CA THR A 363 -12.22 18.90 -16.69
C THR A 363 -12.49 20.00 -17.68
N ARG A 364 -12.74 19.64 -18.97
CA ARG A 364 -13.08 20.63 -20.01
C ARG A 364 -14.34 21.43 -19.68
N GLU A 365 -15.42 20.76 -19.23
CA GLU A 365 -16.59 21.41 -18.68
C GLU A 365 -16.37 21.69 -17.19
N THR A 366 -16.31 22.95 -16.80
CA THR A 366 -16.12 23.39 -15.42
C THR A 366 -17.22 22.92 -14.46
N GLU A 367 -18.42 22.62 -14.97
CA GLU A 367 -19.53 22.02 -14.20
C GLU A 367 -19.21 20.62 -13.70
N GLN A 368 -18.29 19.91 -14.38
CA GLN A 368 -17.83 18.57 -14.03
C GLN A 368 -16.53 18.60 -13.22
N ALA A 369 -15.83 19.73 -13.26
CA ALA A 369 -14.64 19.94 -12.45
C ALA A 369 -15.01 20.05 -10.96
N SER A 370 -14.13 19.54 -10.09
CA SER A 370 -14.45 19.52 -8.64
C SER A 370 -13.25 19.32 -7.76
N VAL A 371 -13.25 19.97 -6.61
CA VAL A 371 -12.31 19.74 -5.52
C VAL A 371 -12.89 18.76 -4.52
N ARG A 372 -12.12 17.70 -4.19
CA ARG A 372 -12.46 16.74 -3.14
C ARG A 372 -11.45 16.85 -2.01
N LYS A 373 -11.94 16.89 -0.77
CA LYS A 373 -11.15 16.85 0.47
C LYS A 373 -11.73 15.77 1.36
N GLY A 374 -10.87 14.89 1.88
CA GLY A 374 -11.29 13.75 2.67
C GLY A 374 -10.45 13.52 3.90
N VAL A 375 -11.04 12.86 4.89
CA VAL A 375 -10.37 12.30 6.04
C VAL A 375 -10.72 10.82 6.16
N ARG A 376 -9.79 10.02 6.67
CA ARG A 376 -9.94 8.57 6.77
C ARG A 376 -9.35 8.06 8.07
N LEU A 377 -9.98 7.02 8.59
CA LEU A 377 -9.55 6.31 9.79
C LEU A 377 -9.68 4.81 9.53
N GLY A 378 -8.86 4.02 10.15
CA GLY A 378 -9.01 2.59 10.07
C GLY A 378 -8.18 1.85 11.10
N VAL A 379 -8.50 0.56 11.20
CA VAL A 379 -7.93 -0.36 12.15
C VAL A 379 -7.66 -1.70 11.48
N PHE A 380 -6.57 -2.33 11.86
CA PHE A 380 -6.22 -3.68 11.51
C PHE A 380 -5.82 -4.43 12.77
N LYS A 381 -6.26 -5.68 12.90
CA LYS A 381 -5.96 -6.54 14.04
C LYS A 381 -5.87 -7.98 13.60
N THR A 382 -4.82 -8.68 14.04
CA THR A 382 -4.77 -10.14 14.05
C THR A 382 -4.77 -10.61 15.49
N PHE A 383 -5.71 -11.47 15.83
CA PHE A 383 -5.86 -12.06 17.15
C PHE A 383 -5.00 -13.33 17.28
N SER A 384 -4.70 -13.73 18.49
CA SER A 384 -3.84 -14.89 18.78
C SER A 384 -4.42 -16.24 18.32
N ASP A 385 -5.73 -16.31 18.10
CA ASP A 385 -6.43 -17.49 17.57
C ASP A 385 -6.41 -17.60 16.06
N GLY A 386 -5.84 -16.56 15.37
CA GLY A 386 -5.76 -16.46 13.92
C GLY A 386 -6.93 -15.73 13.25
N LEU A 387 -7.86 -15.15 14.05
CA LEU A 387 -8.89 -14.26 13.53
C LEU A 387 -8.25 -12.93 13.11
N GLY A 388 -8.52 -12.47 11.89
CA GLY A 388 -8.11 -11.17 11.39
C GLY A 388 -9.30 -10.25 11.15
N LEU A 389 -9.13 -8.98 11.49
CA LEU A 389 -10.12 -7.92 11.29
C LEU A 389 -9.46 -6.70 10.66
N ARG A 390 -10.10 -6.15 9.64
CA ARG A 390 -9.78 -4.83 9.10
C ARG A 390 -11.07 -4.03 9.00
N ALA A 391 -11.03 -2.76 9.44
CA ALA A 391 -12.15 -1.84 9.26
C ALA A 391 -11.61 -0.46 8.91
N ASN A 392 -12.34 0.25 8.04
CA ASN A 392 -11.99 1.60 7.63
C ASN A 392 -13.23 2.45 7.40
N LEU A 393 -13.08 3.74 7.68
CA LEU A 393 -14.07 4.78 7.46
C LEU A 393 -13.43 5.93 6.70
N ARG A 394 -14.14 6.49 5.74
CA ARG A 394 -13.74 7.72 5.04
C ARG A 394 -14.93 8.66 4.95
N TYR A 395 -14.66 9.92 5.24
CA TYR A 395 -15.58 11.03 4.97
C TYR A 395 -14.90 11.98 3.99
N SER A 396 -15.60 12.40 2.94
CA SER A 396 -15.11 13.42 2.02
C SER A 396 -16.20 14.41 1.62
N CYS A 397 -15.77 15.64 1.37
CA CYS A 397 -16.56 16.69 0.76
C CYS A 397 -16.05 16.91 -0.66
N ARG A 398 -16.97 16.92 -1.63
CA ARG A 398 -16.69 17.24 -3.03
C ARG A 398 -17.48 18.48 -3.40
N VAL A 399 -16.81 19.51 -3.86
CA VAL A 399 -17.41 20.77 -4.30
C VAL A 399 -17.07 20.96 -5.77
N PHE A 400 -18.09 21.16 -6.59
CA PHE A 400 -17.90 21.39 -8.02
C PHE A 400 -17.53 22.85 -8.30
N ASP A 401 -16.83 23.10 -9.40
CA ASP A 401 -16.23 24.42 -9.67
C ASP A 401 -17.23 25.39 -10.28
N ALA A 402 -18.27 24.90 -10.94
CA ALA A 402 -19.31 25.73 -11.54
C ALA A 402 -20.73 25.17 -11.27
N PRO A 403 -21.78 26.04 -11.31
CA PRO A 403 -23.16 25.58 -11.24
C PRO A 403 -23.58 24.85 -12.52
N GLY A 404 -24.39 23.79 -12.36
CA GLY A 404 -24.97 23.06 -13.48
C GLY A 404 -25.98 23.96 -14.25
N THR A 405 -25.83 24.01 -15.58
CA THR A 405 -26.55 24.99 -16.42
C THR A 405 -28.01 24.63 -16.72
N LEU A 406 -28.36 23.32 -16.68
CA LEU A 406 -29.68 22.89 -17.18
C LEU A 406 -30.79 22.81 -16.12
N VAL A 407 -30.46 22.35 -14.90
CA VAL A 407 -31.49 22.05 -13.88
C VAL A 407 -31.32 22.92 -12.64
N TYR A 408 -30.08 23.16 -12.22
CA TYR A 408 -29.77 23.89 -11.00
C TYR A 408 -28.79 25.03 -11.25
N ARG A 409 -29.13 26.24 -10.79
CA ARG A 409 -28.28 27.43 -10.89
C ARG A 409 -27.34 27.60 -9.70
N PHE A 410 -27.07 26.53 -8.95
CA PHE A 410 -26.15 26.54 -7.81
C PHE A 410 -25.11 25.42 -7.93
N VAL A 411 -24.01 25.63 -7.26
CA VAL A 411 -22.86 24.70 -7.28
C VAL A 411 -23.23 23.40 -6.57
N ARG A 412 -22.98 22.26 -7.20
CA ARG A 412 -23.14 20.93 -6.60
C ARG A 412 -22.13 20.75 -5.48
N LYS A 413 -22.61 20.21 -4.34
CA LYS A 413 -21.81 19.85 -3.17
C LYS A 413 -22.24 18.47 -2.70
N ASP A 414 -21.29 17.56 -2.66
CA ASP A 414 -21.52 16.18 -2.21
C ASP A 414 -20.78 15.91 -0.91
N ARG A 415 -21.43 15.14 -0.01
CA ARG A 415 -20.83 14.55 1.19
C ARG A 415 -20.78 13.04 0.99
N GLU A 416 -19.60 12.50 1.00
CA GLU A 416 -19.38 11.08 0.72
C GLU A 416 -18.94 10.36 2.01
N TYR A 417 -19.63 9.28 2.35
CA TYR A 417 -19.33 8.40 3.48
C TYR A 417 -19.00 7.03 2.93
N GLN A 418 -17.84 6.53 3.22
CA GLN A 418 -17.41 5.20 2.84
C GLN A 418 -17.05 4.41 4.11
N ALA A 419 -17.49 3.17 4.17
CA ALA A 419 -17.13 2.22 5.22
C ALA A 419 -16.74 0.90 4.58
N GLY A 420 -15.67 0.28 5.08
CA GLY A 420 -15.24 -1.03 4.67
C GLY A 420 -14.92 -1.89 5.87
N ALA A 421 -15.22 -3.17 5.78
CA ALA A 421 -14.84 -4.16 6.78
C ALA A 421 -14.41 -5.45 6.09
N SER A 422 -13.39 -6.11 6.61
CA SER A 422 -12.93 -7.42 6.17
C SER A 422 -12.65 -8.29 7.38
N VAL A 423 -13.11 -9.54 7.32
CA VAL A 423 -12.89 -10.54 8.37
C VAL A 423 -12.37 -11.82 7.73
N TRP A 424 -11.37 -12.43 8.32
CA TRP A 424 -10.80 -13.70 7.89
C TRP A 424 -10.31 -14.50 9.09
N HIS A 425 -10.05 -15.77 8.85
CA HIS A 425 -9.46 -16.62 9.89
C HIS A 425 -8.38 -17.51 9.26
N GLU A 426 -7.17 -17.46 9.81
CA GLU A 426 -6.00 -18.19 9.27
C GLU A 426 -6.20 -19.71 9.25
N LYS A 427 -6.98 -20.27 10.21
CA LYS A 427 -7.32 -21.69 10.23
C LYS A 427 -8.18 -22.16 9.06
N LEU A 428 -8.83 -21.23 8.34
CA LEU A 428 -9.58 -21.54 7.12
C LEU A 428 -8.67 -21.58 5.88
N SER A 429 -7.35 -21.44 6.09
CA SER A 429 -6.36 -21.52 5.01
C SER A 429 -6.35 -22.90 4.36
N TRP A 430 -6.42 -22.92 3.03
CA TRP A 430 -6.24 -24.12 2.20
C TRP A 430 -5.11 -23.85 1.20
N LYS A 431 -4.01 -24.61 1.30
CA LYS A 431 -2.79 -24.43 0.48
C LYS A 431 -2.25 -22.98 0.48
N GLY A 432 -2.33 -22.29 1.64
CA GLY A 432 -1.91 -20.91 1.77
C GLY A 432 -2.93 -19.87 1.26
N LEU A 433 -4.11 -20.31 0.83
CA LEU A 433 -5.22 -19.46 0.41
C LEU A 433 -6.14 -19.20 1.59
N VAL A 434 -6.31 -17.94 1.99
CA VAL A 434 -7.17 -17.54 3.11
C VAL A 434 -8.41 -16.83 2.57
N PRO A 435 -9.62 -17.38 2.81
CA PRO A 435 -10.86 -16.72 2.43
C PRO A 435 -11.13 -15.52 3.34
N ARG A 436 -11.58 -14.41 2.76
CA ARG A 436 -11.96 -13.19 3.46
C ARG A 436 -13.35 -12.75 3.06
N LEU A 437 -14.19 -12.50 4.04
CA LEU A 437 -15.49 -11.85 3.83
C LEU A 437 -15.28 -10.34 3.88
N ASN A 438 -15.72 -9.64 2.85
CA ASN A 438 -15.59 -8.21 2.69
C ASN A 438 -16.96 -7.56 2.58
N LEU A 439 -17.12 -6.39 3.22
CA LEU A 439 -18.27 -5.53 3.14
C LEU A 439 -17.80 -4.12 2.77
N GLN A 440 -18.43 -3.50 1.79
CA GLN A 440 -18.19 -2.12 1.40
C GLN A 440 -19.52 -1.37 1.34
N TYR A 441 -19.53 -0.18 1.90
CA TYR A 441 -20.70 0.71 1.91
C TYR A 441 -20.28 2.10 1.46
N LEU A 442 -21.02 2.66 0.51
CA LEU A 442 -20.88 4.03 0.03
C LEU A 442 -22.21 4.74 0.16
N LYS A 443 -22.21 5.95 0.74
CA LYS A 443 -23.33 6.87 0.73
C LYS A 443 -22.87 8.24 0.26
N VAL A 444 -23.54 8.77 -0.74
CA VAL A 444 -23.34 10.13 -1.25
C VAL A 444 -24.61 10.93 -0.95
N GLY A 445 -24.47 12.01 -0.18
CA GLY A 445 -25.50 13.00 0.05
C GLY A 445 -25.19 14.27 -0.73
N SER A 446 -25.97 14.58 -1.74
CA SER A 446 -25.80 15.76 -2.59
C SER A 446 -26.83 16.84 -2.26
N ASN A 447 -26.47 18.13 -2.41
CA ASN A 447 -27.42 19.22 -2.41
C ASN A 447 -28.35 19.21 -3.66
N MET A 448 -28.03 18.36 -4.66
CA MET A 448 -28.90 18.03 -5.78
C MET A 448 -29.44 16.59 -5.60
N GLY A 449 -30.15 16.35 -4.49
CA GLY A 449 -30.48 15.04 -3.95
C GLY A 449 -31.15 14.09 -4.94
N GLY A 450 -32.15 14.60 -5.67
CA GLY A 450 -32.92 13.81 -6.62
C GLY A 450 -32.09 13.18 -7.76
N PHE A 451 -30.93 13.73 -8.08
CA PHE A 451 -30.10 13.27 -9.16
C PHE A 451 -28.86 12.51 -8.67
N TYR A 452 -28.21 12.96 -7.59
CA TYR A 452 -26.88 12.53 -7.22
C TYR A 452 -26.76 11.89 -5.84
N SER A 453 -27.76 12.03 -4.96
CA SER A 453 -27.77 11.29 -3.69
C SER A 453 -28.00 9.82 -3.97
N ARG A 454 -27.08 8.99 -3.49
CA ARG A 454 -27.11 7.54 -3.72
C ARG A 454 -26.45 6.78 -2.58
N ARG A 455 -26.76 5.52 -2.50
CA ARG A 455 -26.03 4.54 -1.68
C ARG A 455 -25.68 3.34 -2.54
N ASN A 456 -24.69 2.61 -2.13
CA ASN A 456 -24.28 1.35 -2.73
C ASN A 456 -23.72 0.46 -1.61
N MET A 457 -24.16 -0.75 -1.54
CA MET A 457 -23.66 -1.77 -0.63
C MET A 457 -23.17 -2.94 -1.45
N GLN A 458 -21.93 -3.34 -1.21
CA GLN A 458 -21.30 -4.49 -1.87
C GLN A 458 -20.76 -5.43 -0.80
N TRP A 459 -20.98 -6.70 -0.99
CA TRP A 459 -20.31 -7.73 -0.22
C TRP A 459 -19.70 -8.76 -1.17
N PHE A 460 -18.55 -9.27 -0.81
CA PHE A 460 -17.84 -10.22 -1.60
C PHE A 460 -16.90 -11.08 -0.75
N VAL A 461 -16.63 -12.29 -1.26
CA VAL A 461 -15.61 -13.17 -0.68
C VAL A 461 -14.38 -13.10 -1.58
N SER A 462 -13.25 -12.67 -1.02
CA SER A 462 -11.95 -12.75 -1.67
C SER A 462 -11.12 -13.90 -1.12
N VAL A 463 -10.23 -14.42 -1.93
CA VAL A 463 -9.25 -15.42 -1.52
C VAL A 463 -7.87 -14.86 -1.77
N GLU A 464 -7.11 -14.68 -0.71
CA GLU A 464 -5.75 -14.14 -0.79
C GLU A 464 -4.74 -15.20 -0.40
N LYS A 465 -3.63 -15.27 -1.14
CA LYS A 465 -2.53 -16.18 -0.82
C LYS A 465 -1.61 -15.54 0.21
N GLN A 466 -1.45 -16.18 1.35
CA GLN A 466 -0.37 -15.86 2.29
C GLN A 466 0.90 -16.61 1.87
N PHE A 467 2.01 -15.88 1.70
CA PHE A 467 3.32 -16.41 1.34
C PHE A 467 4.24 -16.48 2.54
#